data_ede61edd788d436649cd51e4e317a5a5
#
_entry.id   ede61edd788d436649cd51e4e317a5a5
#
_cell.length_a   1.000
_cell.length_b   1.000
_cell.length_c   1.000
_cell.angle_alpha   90.00
_cell.angle_beta   90.00
_cell.angle_gamma   90.00
#
_symmetry.space_group_name_H-M   'P 1'
#
loop_
_entity.id
_entity.type
_entity.pdbx_description
1 polymer ?
#
loop_
_entity_poly.entity_id
_entity_poly.type
_entity_poly.pdbx_seq_one_letter_code
_entity_poly.pdbx_strand_id
1 'polypeptide(L)'
;TGKYFDPHILFDKNYNRFVICIDGNVSNGNSGLFVAVSQTADPTSNWYVYGFDAIGNANDFLDYPLMGVNTNWVVITGNDFLNAGGTTGKIYVLNRASLYSGTLGTVSTFTDANGFAIAPAHTYDASQTVEYLVTEYNGNSGGNGYVTIGSITGSATAPAYNAGSNVGVN
;
A
#
# COMPACT_ATOMS: atom_id res chain seq x y z
N THR A 1 20.93 13.12 5.49
CA THR A 1 20.23 12.22 6.43
C THR A 1 18.77 12.20 6.01
N GLY A 2 18.32 11.07 5.42
CA GLY A 2 16.93 10.90 5.00
C GLY A 2 15.97 11.12 6.17
N LYS A 3 14.85 11.78 5.91
CA LYS A 3 13.76 11.86 6.86
C LYS A 3 12.87 10.65 6.60
N TYR A 4 12.50 9.95 7.66
CA TYR A 4 11.54 8.86 7.67
C TYR A 4 10.37 9.27 8.54
N PHE A 5 9.13 8.99 8.08
CA PHE A 5 7.92 9.42 8.78
C PHE A 5 6.80 8.40 8.53
N ASP A 6 5.68 8.55 9.22
CA ASP A 6 4.45 7.78 9.13
C ASP A 6 4.63 6.24 9.13
N PRO A 7 5.26 5.67 10.18
CA PRO A 7 5.41 4.22 10.25
C PRO A 7 4.06 3.54 10.51
N HIS A 8 3.77 2.53 9.70
CA HIS A 8 2.67 1.59 9.92
C HIS A 8 3.19 0.19 10.18
N ILE A 9 2.53 -0.54 11.06
CA ILE A 9 2.85 -1.94 11.36
C ILE A 9 1.58 -2.78 11.35
N LEU A 10 1.67 -3.97 10.77
CA LEU A 10 0.64 -5.00 10.88
C LEU A 10 1.26 -6.35 11.26
N PHE A 11 0.44 -7.24 11.81
CA PHE A 11 0.81 -8.63 12.04
C PHE A 11 -0.02 -9.54 11.13
N ASP A 12 0.67 -10.19 10.17
CA ASP A 12 0.08 -11.23 9.34
C ASP A 12 0.00 -12.54 10.13
N LYS A 13 -1.16 -12.78 10.72
CA LYS A 13 -1.41 -13.95 11.57
C LYS A 13 -1.35 -15.29 10.80
N ASN A 14 -1.57 -15.27 9.47
CA ASN A 14 -1.56 -16.49 8.66
C ASN A 14 -0.13 -17.00 8.44
N TYR A 15 0.84 -16.12 8.50
CA TYR A 15 2.26 -16.43 8.27
C TYR A 15 3.14 -16.13 9.50
N ASN A 16 2.54 -15.61 10.58
CA ASN A 16 3.26 -15.23 11.80
C ASN A 16 4.42 -14.28 11.49
N ARG A 17 4.13 -13.18 10.80
CA ARG A 17 5.11 -12.15 10.44
C ARG A 17 4.59 -10.76 10.77
N PHE A 18 5.47 -9.92 11.29
CA PHE A 18 5.23 -8.48 11.31
C PHE A 18 5.68 -7.88 9.99
N VAL A 19 4.92 -6.92 9.49
CA VAL A 19 5.25 -6.13 8.32
C VAL A 19 5.19 -4.66 8.73
N ILE A 20 6.21 -3.90 8.37
CA ILE A 20 6.29 -2.45 8.59
C ILE A 20 6.40 -1.78 7.24
N CYS A 21 5.71 -0.66 7.04
CA CYS A 21 6.04 0.30 5.99
C CYS A 21 6.30 1.68 6.60
N ILE A 22 7.18 2.42 5.96
CA ILE A 22 7.58 3.79 6.33
C ILE A 22 7.82 4.54 5.03
N ASP A 23 7.33 5.74 4.90
CA ASP A 23 7.75 6.64 3.83
C ASP A 23 8.96 7.49 4.23
N GLY A 24 9.61 8.08 3.24
CA GLY A 24 10.81 8.87 3.46
C GLY A 24 11.55 9.17 2.14
N ASN A 25 12.76 9.66 2.25
CA ASN A 25 13.57 9.94 1.07
C ASN A 25 14.56 8.81 0.79
N VAL A 26 14.59 8.34 -0.46
CA VAL A 26 15.66 7.45 -0.95
C VAL A 26 16.94 8.24 -1.30
N SER A 27 18.01 7.55 -1.67
CA SER A 27 19.35 8.13 -1.82
C SER A 27 19.45 9.23 -2.88
N ASN A 28 18.59 9.22 -3.91
CA ASN A 28 18.53 10.25 -4.95
C ASN A 28 17.68 11.48 -4.54
N GLY A 29 17.09 11.48 -3.33
CA GLY A 29 16.25 12.56 -2.83
C GLY A 29 14.76 12.43 -3.17
N ASN A 30 14.37 11.44 -3.98
CA ASN A 30 12.98 11.15 -4.31
C ASN A 30 12.22 10.61 -3.10
N SER A 31 10.90 10.75 -3.11
CA SER A 31 10.04 10.06 -2.16
C SER A 31 10.10 8.56 -2.37
N GLY A 32 10.33 7.83 -1.30
CA GLY A 32 10.48 6.39 -1.30
C GLY A 32 9.64 5.70 -0.25
N LEU A 33 9.45 4.42 -0.43
CA LEU A 33 8.85 3.53 0.55
C LEU A 33 9.89 2.54 1.05
N PHE A 34 9.88 2.32 2.37
CA PHE A 34 10.68 1.32 3.05
C PHE A 34 9.75 0.29 3.66
N VAL A 35 10.01 -0.98 3.37
CA VAL A 35 9.22 -2.10 3.85
C VAL A 35 10.12 -3.04 4.63
N ALA A 36 9.69 -3.47 5.79
CA ALA A 36 10.40 -4.48 6.56
C ALA A 36 9.47 -5.63 6.93
N VAL A 37 9.99 -6.86 6.85
CA VAL A 37 9.27 -8.09 7.23
C VAL A 37 10.09 -8.85 8.25
N SER A 38 9.49 -9.17 9.40
CA SER A 38 10.16 -9.98 10.42
C SER A 38 10.44 -11.39 9.89
N GLN A 39 11.60 -11.95 10.20
CA GLN A 39 11.95 -13.31 9.76
C GLN A 39 11.25 -14.39 10.58
N THR A 40 10.72 -14.02 11.74
CA THR A 40 10.00 -14.90 12.67
C THR A 40 8.77 -14.21 13.23
N ALA A 41 8.01 -14.89 14.08
CA ALA A 41 6.92 -14.30 14.85
C ALA A 41 7.40 -13.39 16.01
N ASP A 42 8.69 -13.40 16.31
CA ASP A 42 9.30 -12.53 17.31
C ASP A 42 9.78 -11.22 16.64
N PRO A 43 9.16 -10.06 16.94
CA PRO A 43 9.55 -8.78 16.35
C PRO A 43 10.90 -8.26 16.85
N THR A 44 11.49 -8.86 17.87
CA THR A 44 12.82 -8.49 18.37
C THR A 44 13.96 -9.23 17.65
N SER A 45 13.63 -10.17 16.76
CA SER A 45 14.54 -10.94 15.94
C SER A 45 14.95 -10.19 14.66
N ASN A 46 15.52 -10.89 13.68
CA ASN A 46 15.97 -10.30 12.42
C ASN A 46 14.80 -9.93 11.50
N TRP A 47 15.05 -8.95 10.62
CA TRP A 47 14.12 -8.47 9.62
C TRP A 47 14.75 -8.47 8.23
N TYR A 48 13.95 -8.75 7.22
CA TYR A 48 14.24 -8.37 5.84
C TYR A 48 13.82 -6.92 5.66
N VAL A 49 14.71 -6.09 5.08
CA VAL A 49 14.43 -4.65 4.88
C VAL A 49 14.64 -4.31 3.42
N TYR A 50 13.67 -3.61 2.86
CA TYR A 50 13.63 -3.19 1.46
C TYR A 50 13.38 -1.70 1.38
N GLY A 51 13.91 -1.05 0.35
CA GLY A 51 13.60 0.33 0.01
C GLY A 51 13.53 0.49 -1.50
N PHE A 52 12.61 1.30 -1.98
CA PHE A 52 12.48 1.60 -3.40
C PHE A 52 12.00 3.03 -3.63
N ASP A 53 12.34 3.57 -4.79
CA ASP A 53 11.83 4.86 -5.26
C ASP A 53 10.35 4.71 -5.60
N ALA A 54 9.49 5.42 -4.88
CA ALA A 54 8.05 5.29 -5.00
C ALA A 54 7.48 6.16 -6.13
N ILE A 55 8.09 7.33 -6.39
CA ILE A 55 7.55 8.35 -7.28
C ILE A 55 8.32 8.46 -8.60
N GLY A 56 9.64 8.22 -8.57
CA GLY A 56 10.49 8.31 -9.75
C GLY A 56 10.92 9.73 -10.12
N ASN A 57 10.59 10.74 -9.31
CA ASN A 57 11.07 12.12 -9.49
C ASN A 57 11.24 12.82 -8.13
N ALA A 58 12.04 13.89 -8.11
CA ALA A 58 12.39 14.63 -6.89
C ALA A 58 11.43 15.80 -6.57
N ASN A 59 10.40 16.02 -7.38
CA ASN A 59 9.53 17.18 -7.25
C ASN A 59 8.19 16.85 -6.61
N ASP A 60 7.71 15.63 -6.78
CA ASP A 60 6.48 15.15 -6.19
C ASP A 60 6.77 14.51 -4.82
N PHE A 61 5.78 14.49 -3.95
CA PHE A 61 5.95 14.03 -2.57
C PHE A 61 4.90 12.97 -2.22
N LEU A 62 5.37 11.77 -1.86
CA LEU A 62 4.53 10.71 -1.33
C LEU A 62 4.35 10.88 0.17
N ASP A 63 3.13 10.72 0.65
CA ASP A 63 2.77 10.89 2.06
C ASP A 63 1.62 9.95 2.44
N TYR A 64 1.45 9.73 3.74
CA TYR A 64 0.35 9.00 4.32
C TYR A 64 0.25 7.55 3.83
N PRO A 65 1.27 6.71 4.05
CA PRO A 65 1.24 5.32 3.61
C PRO A 65 0.21 4.53 4.42
N LEU A 66 -0.65 3.78 3.75
CA LEU A 66 -1.53 2.80 4.35
C LEU A 66 -1.15 1.41 3.84
N MET A 67 -1.42 0.37 4.62
CA MET A 67 -0.98 -0.98 4.28
C MET A 67 -2.05 -2.01 4.57
N GLY A 68 -2.21 -2.97 3.64
CA GLY A 68 -3.05 -4.15 3.78
C GLY A 68 -2.34 -5.43 3.33
N VAL A 69 -2.96 -6.55 3.61
CA VAL A 69 -2.39 -7.88 3.29
C VAL A 69 -3.48 -8.89 2.99
N ASN A 70 -3.25 -9.72 1.98
CA ASN A 70 -4.02 -10.92 1.72
C ASN A 70 -3.12 -12.12 1.42
N THR A 71 -3.68 -13.19 0.86
CA THR A 71 -2.93 -14.43 0.56
C THR A 71 -1.81 -14.22 -0.47
N ASN A 72 -1.93 -13.24 -1.38
CA ASN A 72 -1.01 -13.02 -2.50
C ASN A 72 -0.04 -11.86 -2.28
N TRP A 73 -0.51 -10.80 -1.61
CA TRP A 73 0.19 -9.52 -1.63
C TRP A 73 0.28 -8.84 -0.26
N VAL A 74 1.29 -8.03 -0.13
CA VAL A 74 1.32 -6.85 0.73
C VAL A 74 1.03 -5.67 -0.20
N VAL A 75 -0.01 -4.90 0.10
CA VAL A 75 -0.39 -3.72 -0.67
C VAL A 75 -0.14 -2.49 0.18
N ILE A 76 0.60 -1.54 -0.37
CA ILE A 76 0.87 -0.25 0.26
C ILE A 76 0.29 0.82 -0.65
N THR A 77 -0.35 1.81 -0.07
CA THR A 77 -0.85 2.98 -0.79
C THR A 77 -0.23 4.24 -0.22
N GLY A 78 -0.36 5.34 -0.91
CA GLY A 78 0.03 6.66 -0.44
C GLY A 78 -0.56 7.74 -1.32
N ASN A 79 -0.57 8.97 -0.82
CA ASN A 79 -0.98 10.15 -1.58
C ASN A 79 0.26 10.76 -2.24
N ASP A 80 0.22 10.90 -3.56
CA ASP A 80 1.24 11.56 -4.35
C ASP A 80 0.86 13.02 -4.55
N PHE A 81 1.53 13.91 -3.85
CA PHE A 81 1.36 15.36 -3.95
C PHE A 81 2.19 15.89 -5.11
N LEU A 82 1.52 16.25 -6.19
CA LEU A 82 2.15 16.68 -7.43
C LEU A 82 2.69 18.11 -7.33
N ASN A 83 3.92 18.34 -7.72
CA ASN A 83 4.52 19.68 -7.77
C ASN A 83 3.73 20.64 -8.69
N ALA A 84 3.06 20.11 -9.71
CA ALA A 84 2.17 20.87 -10.58
C ALA A 84 0.83 21.25 -9.92
N GLY A 85 0.59 20.80 -8.69
CA GLY A 85 -0.65 20.95 -7.93
C GLY A 85 -1.58 19.75 -8.10
N GLY A 86 -2.37 19.49 -7.06
CA GLY A 86 -3.26 18.32 -6.96
C GLY A 86 -2.60 17.11 -6.33
N THR A 87 -3.39 16.05 -6.20
CA THR A 87 -2.97 14.76 -5.61
C THR A 87 -3.50 13.59 -6.41
N THR A 88 -2.78 12.48 -6.40
CA THR A 88 -3.24 11.18 -6.91
C THR A 88 -2.98 10.09 -5.87
N GLY A 89 -3.78 9.04 -5.89
CA GLY A 89 -3.51 7.85 -5.09
C GLY A 89 -2.48 6.95 -5.79
N LYS A 90 -1.44 6.55 -5.08
CA LYS A 90 -0.49 5.52 -5.52
C LYS A 90 -0.77 4.21 -4.82
N ILE A 91 -0.62 3.11 -5.55
CA ILE A 91 -0.87 1.76 -5.06
C ILE A 91 0.32 0.89 -5.47
N TYR A 92 1.01 0.35 -4.48
CA TYR A 92 2.18 -0.53 -4.65
C TYR A 92 1.80 -1.93 -4.22
N VAL A 93 1.89 -2.88 -5.15
CA VAL A 93 1.53 -4.28 -4.93
C VAL A 93 2.80 -5.13 -4.94
N LEU A 94 3.11 -5.71 -3.78
CA LEU A 94 4.31 -6.48 -3.54
C LEU A 94 3.94 -7.95 -3.36
N ASN A 95 4.64 -8.85 -4.05
CA ASN A 95 4.43 -10.29 -3.88
C ASN A 95 4.82 -10.70 -2.45
N ARG A 96 3.84 -11.17 -1.64
CA ARG A 96 4.06 -11.52 -0.25
C ARG A 96 5.07 -12.65 -0.08
N ALA A 97 4.98 -13.70 -0.90
CA ALA A 97 5.88 -14.85 -0.78
C ALA A 97 7.34 -14.43 -1.02
N SER A 98 7.59 -13.56 -2.00
CA SER A 98 8.93 -13.01 -2.27
C SER A 98 9.43 -12.18 -1.09
N LEU A 99 8.62 -11.25 -0.59
CA LEU A 99 8.99 -10.41 0.57
C LEU A 99 9.36 -11.27 1.78
N TYR A 100 8.55 -12.29 2.07
CA TYR A 100 8.75 -13.13 3.26
C TYR A 100 9.92 -14.11 3.11
N SER A 101 10.46 -14.28 1.90
CA SER A 101 11.66 -15.07 1.62
C SER A 101 12.95 -14.24 1.47
N GLY A 102 12.89 -12.94 1.71
CA GLY A 102 14.07 -12.07 1.65
C GLY A 102 14.30 -11.41 0.29
N THR A 103 13.29 -11.36 -0.59
CA THR A 103 13.42 -10.77 -1.93
C THR A 103 12.31 -9.75 -2.17
N LEU A 104 12.65 -8.51 -2.53
CA LEU A 104 11.65 -7.49 -2.88
C LEU A 104 10.85 -7.92 -4.14
N GLY A 105 11.53 -8.46 -5.13
CA GLY A 105 10.90 -8.79 -6.41
C GLY A 105 10.45 -7.55 -7.19
N THR A 106 9.51 -7.75 -8.11
CA THR A 106 8.88 -6.65 -8.87
C THR A 106 7.82 -5.99 -8.01
N VAL A 107 7.87 -4.67 -7.90
CA VAL A 107 6.82 -3.84 -7.33
C VAL A 107 5.89 -3.41 -8.47
N SER A 108 4.65 -3.89 -8.47
CA SER A 108 3.65 -3.42 -9.43
C SER A 108 3.02 -2.14 -8.89
N THR A 109 3.04 -1.08 -9.71
CA THR A 109 2.55 0.25 -9.30
C THR A 109 1.35 0.65 -10.13
N PHE A 110 0.32 1.16 -9.46
CA PHE A 110 -0.86 1.74 -10.09
C PHE A 110 -1.08 3.17 -9.58
N THR A 111 -1.78 3.96 -10.38
CA THR A 111 -2.18 5.32 -10.02
C THR A 111 -3.69 5.44 -10.16
N ASP A 112 -4.33 5.94 -9.11
CA ASP A 112 -5.72 6.37 -9.14
C ASP A 112 -5.76 7.90 -9.16
N ALA A 113 -6.19 8.47 -10.27
CA ALA A 113 -6.22 9.92 -10.46
C ALA A 113 -7.21 10.64 -9.52
N ASN A 114 -8.19 9.92 -8.99
CA ASN A 114 -9.21 10.44 -8.08
C ASN A 114 -9.07 9.90 -6.65
N GLY A 115 -8.10 8.99 -6.43
CA GLY A 115 -7.89 8.34 -5.16
C GLY A 115 -7.19 9.27 -4.16
N PHE A 116 -7.67 9.27 -2.91
CA PHE A 116 -7.03 9.91 -1.78
C PHE A 116 -7.25 9.06 -0.53
N ALA A 117 -6.21 8.87 0.28
CA ALA A 117 -6.25 8.04 1.49
C ALA A 117 -6.86 6.64 1.22
N ILE A 118 -6.44 6.00 0.14
CA ILE A 118 -6.91 4.65 -0.25
C ILE A 118 -6.45 3.65 0.81
N ALA A 119 -7.39 2.99 1.49
CA ALA A 119 -7.10 2.03 2.56
C ALA A 119 -7.21 0.58 2.06
N PRO A 120 -6.09 -0.17 1.98
CA PRO A 120 -6.12 -1.60 1.68
C PRO A 120 -6.66 -2.40 2.87
N ALA A 121 -7.39 -3.48 2.59
CA ALA A 121 -7.94 -4.36 3.61
C ALA A 121 -6.88 -5.24 4.28
N HIS A 122 -7.15 -5.68 5.51
CA HIS A 122 -6.41 -6.76 6.15
C HIS A 122 -7.25 -8.04 6.04
N THR A 123 -6.91 -8.90 5.07
CA THR A 123 -7.68 -10.11 4.79
C THR A 123 -7.00 -11.33 5.35
N TYR A 124 -7.64 -11.94 6.33
CA TYR A 124 -7.13 -13.13 7.03
C TYR A 124 -7.74 -14.45 6.55
N ASP A 125 -8.64 -14.41 5.58
CA ASP A 125 -9.13 -15.59 4.88
C ASP A 125 -8.09 -16.02 3.83
N ALA A 126 -7.48 -17.18 4.05
CA ALA A 126 -6.45 -17.70 3.16
C ALA A 126 -6.97 -18.08 1.75
N SER A 127 -8.29 -18.21 1.58
CA SER A 127 -8.92 -18.45 0.28
C SER A 127 -9.18 -17.16 -0.50
N GLN A 128 -9.14 -16.00 0.16
CA GLN A 128 -9.39 -14.71 -0.48
C GLN A 128 -8.15 -14.23 -1.25
N THR A 129 -8.26 -14.25 -2.56
CA THR A 129 -7.20 -13.83 -3.48
C THR A 129 -7.37 -12.40 -4.00
N VAL A 130 -8.53 -11.79 -3.78
CA VAL A 130 -8.79 -10.39 -4.12
C VAL A 130 -8.39 -9.51 -2.93
N GLU A 131 -7.63 -8.45 -3.21
CA GLU A 131 -7.39 -7.39 -2.23
C GLU A 131 -8.37 -6.26 -2.47
N TYR A 132 -9.17 -5.93 -1.47
CA TYR A 132 -10.11 -4.82 -1.55
C TYR A 132 -9.49 -3.54 -0.98
N LEU A 133 -9.85 -2.43 -1.62
CA LEU A 133 -9.41 -1.09 -1.22
C LEU A 133 -10.62 -0.20 -1.02
N VAL A 134 -10.58 0.62 0.00
CA VAL A 134 -11.64 1.60 0.28
C VAL A 134 -11.05 2.99 0.21
N THR A 135 -11.72 3.89 -0.49
CA THR A 135 -11.43 5.31 -0.42
C THR A 135 -12.70 6.11 -0.18
N GLU A 136 -12.56 7.30 0.38
CA GLU A 136 -13.69 8.18 0.56
C GLU A 136 -14.18 8.72 -0.80
N TYR A 137 -15.44 9.06 -0.85
CA TYR A 137 -16.04 9.76 -1.98
C TYR A 137 -16.65 11.08 -1.52
N ASN A 138 -16.11 12.18 -2.00
CA ASN A 138 -16.50 13.54 -1.62
C ASN A 138 -17.85 14.00 -2.20
N GLY A 139 -18.75 13.06 -2.49
CA GLY A 139 -20.08 13.29 -3.06
C GLY A 139 -21.22 13.16 -2.07
N ASN A 140 -20.97 13.26 -0.77
CA ASN A 140 -22.02 13.15 0.27
C ASN A 140 -23.07 14.24 0.09
N SER A 141 -24.33 13.84 -0.02
CA SER A 141 -25.46 14.73 -0.24
C SER A 141 -26.74 14.18 0.36
N GLY A 142 -27.57 15.08 0.91
CA GLY A 142 -28.91 14.72 1.40
C GLY A 142 -28.93 13.70 2.55
N GLY A 143 -27.86 13.61 3.35
CA GLY A 143 -27.75 12.65 4.44
C GLY A 143 -27.24 11.26 4.00
N ASN A 144 -26.89 11.08 2.73
CA ASN A 144 -26.29 9.86 2.22
C ASN A 144 -24.78 10.03 2.13
N GLY A 145 -24.03 9.06 2.65
CA GLY A 145 -22.60 8.92 2.46
C GLY A 145 -22.27 7.87 1.40
N TYR A 146 -21.07 7.96 0.84
CA TYR A 146 -20.56 6.98 -0.11
C TYR A 146 -19.09 6.69 0.17
N VAL A 147 -18.69 5.46 -0.13
CA VAL A 147 -17.29 5.05 -0.25
C VAL A 147 -17.08 4.43 -1.62
N THR A 148 -15.87 4.52 -2.13
CA THR A 148 -15.49 3.78 -3.36
C THR A 148 -14.80 2.50 -2.94
N ILE A 149 -15.23 1.37 -3.49
CA ILE A 149 -14.63 0.05 -3.26
C ILE A 149 -13.88 -0.36 -4.51
N GLY A 150 -12.56 -0.29 -4.43
CA GLY A 150 -11.64 -0.79 -5.46
C GLY A 150 -11.14 -2.19 -5.16
N SER A 151 -10.36 -2.76 -6.08
CA SER A 151 -9.80 -4.10 -5.90
C SER A 151 -8.50 -4.31 -6.67
N ILE A 152 -7.64 -5.17 -6.13
CA ILE A 152 -6.54 -5.80 -6.84
C ILE A 152 -6.91 -7.27 -7.09
N THR A 153 -6.84 -7.69 -8.34
CA THR A 153 -7.14 -9.05 -8.81
C THR A 153 -5.95 -9.61 -9.59
N GLY A 154 -6.05 -10.86 -10.04
CA GLY A 154 -5.03 -11.51 -10.86
C GLY A 154 -4.16 -12.49 -10.06
N SER A 155 -3.03 -12.89 -10.64
CA SER A 155 -2.08 -13.79 -9.96
C SER A 155 -1.11 -12.99 -9.09
N ALA A 156 -0.46 -13.68 -8.15
CA ALA A 156 0.52 -13.07 -7.24
C ALA A 156 1.66 -12.31 -7.95
N THR A 157 1.95 -12.65 -9.21
CA THR A 157 3.00 -12.01 -10.04
C THR A 157 2.47 -11.11 -11.15
N ALA A 158 1.14 -11.07 -11.35
CA ALA A 158 0.49 -10.25 -12.37
C ALA A 158 -0.80 -9.64 -11.79
N PRO A 159 -0.68 -8.69 -10.84
CA PRO A 159 -1.83 -8.00 -10.28
C PRO A 159 -2.44 -7.03 -11.29
N ALA A 160 -3.75 -6.82 -11.17
CA ALA A 160 -4.51 -5.84 -11.95
C ALA A 160 -5.37 -5.01 -11.00
N TYR A 161 -5.30 -3.69 -11.13
CA TYR A 161 -6.07 -2.74 -10.33
C TYR A 161 -7.39 -2.37 -11.02
N ASN A 162 -8.45 -2.30 -10.22
CA ASN A 162 -9.74 -1.74 -10.59
C ASN A 162 -10.12 -0.68 -9.54
N ALA A 163 -10.31 0.56 -9.98
CA ALA A 163 -10.68 1.67 -9.10
C ALA A 163 -12.08 1.49 -8.45
N GLY A 164 -12.90 0.61 -9.03
CA GLY A 164 -14.18 0.24 -8.44
C GLY A 164 -15.30 1.24 -8.70
N SER A 165 -16.28 1.23 -7.82
CA SER A 165 -17.47 2.08 -7.91
C SER A 165 -17.93 2.53 -6.52
N ASN A 166 -18.75 3.59 -6.52
CA ASN A 166 -19.31 4.14 -5.28
C ASN A 166 -20.37 3.20 -4.70
N VAL A 167 -20.29 2.99 -3.40
CA VAL A 167 -21.24 2.22 -2.60
C VAL A 167 -21.85 3.16 -1.56
N GLY A 168 -23.17 3.20 -1.51
CA GLY A 168 -23.91 4.01 -0.51
C GLY A 168 -23.68 3.42 0.89
N VAL A 169 -23.42 4.31 1.83
CA VAL A 169 -23.34 3.97 3.27
C VAL A 169 -24.32 4.86 4.03
N ASN A 170 -25.13 4.25 4.90
CA ASN A 170 -26.17 4.91 5.70
C ASN A 170 -25.77 4.92 7.17
#